data_7573dd66c2407696a4c47c5cb0ae57c6
#
_entry.id   7573dd66c2407696a4c47c5cb0ae57c6
#
_cell.length_a   1.000
_cell.length_b   1.000
_cell.length_c   1.000
_cell.angle_alpha   90.00
_cell.angle_beta   90.00
_cell.angle_gamma   90.00
#
_symmetry.space_group_name_H-M   'P 1'
#
loop_
_entity.id
_entity.type
_entity.pdbx_description
1 polymer ?
#
loop_
_entity_poly.entity_id
_entity_poly.type
_entity_poly.pdbx_seq_one_letter_code
_entity_poly.pdbx_strand_id
1 'polypeptide(L)'
;KVRRSGLTMPVVTPRFVDNAWRRGCDFVVLDLEDSVPRNLKDHARTLIKDAIPNVSKGGTEAFTRINHELMEADTAAVVWPGLKRIKYPKTETADEVRALDALITRYEKERGMELGSIEIDTGIETALAITNVYDIASASPRVKELSATNGGYDMSRDLGVEMFVPYDQFVYLKGEAELAARALGLAVRTAPFVANTTGSVSDADRALRQAKAARACGIYLGGGGLNPAVVDSHNKGYTPSTDDVRDAHWVLAQFERLQTTDEPWTEVEGRFIDRYEAERARGVL
;
A
#
# COMPACT_ATOMS: atom_id res chain seq x y z
N LYS A 1 8.68 -0.47 9.11
CA LYS A 1 8.66 -1.92 8.80
C LYS A 1 8.51 -2.12 7.31
N VAL A 2 9.14 -3.15 6.76
CA VAL A 2 9.05 -3.49 5.33
C VAL A 2 7.67 -4.09 5.03
N ARG A 3 7.03 -3.68 3.93
CA ARG A 3 5.68 -4.11 3.50
C ARG A 3 5.68 -4.43 2.00
N ARG A 4 6.37 -5.52 1.62
CA ARG A 4 6.57 -5.94 0.21
C ARG A 4 5.36 -6.67 -0.36
N SER A 5 4.68 -7.46 0.46
CA SER A 5 3.55 -8.26 0.02
C SER A 5 2.43 -8.31 1.03
N GLY A 6 1.22 -8.36 0.54
CA GLY A 6 0.03 -8.52 1.34
C GLY A 6 -0.97 -9.49 0.73
N LEU A 7 -1.85 -10.02 1.55
CA LEU A 7 -3.00 -10.82 1.14
C LEU A 7 -4.28 -10.19 1.64
N THR A 8 -5.20 -9.93 0.73
CA THR A 8 -6.57 -9.51 1.06
C THR A 8 -7.48 -10.73 1.07
N MET A 9 -8.24 -10.91 2.13
CA MET A 9 -9.14 -12.05 2.29
C MET A 9 -10.41 -11.69 3.06
N PRO A 10 -11.56 -12.29 2.69
CA PRO A 10 -12.78 -12.11 3.45
C PRO A 10 -12.61 -12.69 4.86
N VAL A 11 -12.90 -11.90 5.88
CA VAL A 11 -12.79 -12.36 7.28
C VAL A 11 -13.77 -13.50 7.60
N VAL A 12 -14.84 -13.61 6.84
CA VAL A 12 -15.86 -14.66 6.97
C VAL A 12 -15.44 -16.04 6.44
N THR A 13 -14.19 -16.19 6.03
CA THR A 13 -13.65 -17.47 5.53
C THR A 13 -12.55 -17.99 6.47
N PRO A 14 -12.90 -18.77 7.52
CA PRO A 14 -11.95 -19.20 8.56
C PRO A 14 -10.70 -19.88 8.00
N ARG A 15 -10.83 -20.75 7.00
CA ARG A 15 -9.69 -21.45 6.38
C ARG A 15 -8.62 -20.50 5.79
N PHE A 16 -9.01 -19.29 5.39
CA PHE A 16 -8.06 -18.28 4.89
C PHE A 16 -7.40 -17.57 6.06
N VAL A 17 -8.18 -17.12 7.03
CA VAL A 17 -7.72 -16.39 8.22
C VAL A 17 -6.74 -17.24 9.04
N ASP A 18 -7.08 -18.52 9.31
CA ASP A 18 -6.27 -19.42 10.12
C ASP A 18 -4.92 -19.77 9.52
N ASN A 19 -4.81 -19.70 8.20
CA ASN A 19 -3.59 -20.05 7.46
C ASN A 19 -2.86 -18.83 6.87
N ALA A 20 -3.36 -17.61 7.07
CA ALA A 20 -2.80 -16.40 6.47
C ALA A 20 -1.33 -16.16 6.84
N TRP A 21 -0.99 -16.26 8.11
CA TRP A 21 0.36 -16.06 8.63
C TRP A 21 1.41 -17.03 8.08
N ARG A 22 0.99 -18.21 7.57
CA ARG A 22 1.87 -19.22 6.96
C ARG A 22 2.27 -18.89 5.53
N ARG A 23 1.69 -17.83 4.93
CA ARG A 23 1.90 -17.48 3.53
C ARG A 23 3.14 -16.63 3.29
N GLY A 24 3.84 -16.19 4.36
CA GLY A 24 5.07 -15.42 4.25
C GLY A 24 4.87 -13.99 3.73
N CYS A 25 3.64 -13.47 3.78
CA CYS A 25 3.36 -12.07 3.45
C CYS A 25 3.66 -11.15 4.64
N ASP A 26 4.06 -9.92 4.34
CA ASP A 26 4.40 -8.93 5.37
C ASP A 26 3.15 -8.39 6.09
N PHE A 27 1.99 -8.38 5.42
CA PHE A 27 0.71 -7.98 6.01
C PHE A 27 -0.47 -8.78 5.44
N VAL A 28 -1.55 -8.81 6.19
CA VAL A 28 -2.84 -9.37 5.78
C VAL A 28 -3.91 -8.30 5.89
N VAL A 29 -4.76 -8.17 4.89
CA VAL A 29 -5.94 -7.30 4.91
C VAL A 29 -7.18 -8.17 5.18
N LEU A 30 -7.73 -8.06 6.37
CA LEU A 30 -9.03 -8.64 6.74
C LEU A 30 -10.11 -7.77 6.11
N ASP A 31 -10.78 -8.31 5.12
CA ASP A 31 -11.74 -7.57 4.31
C ASP A 31 -13.15 -7.64 4.89
N LEU A 32 -13.78 -6.48 5.04
CA LEU A 32 -15.19 -6.31 5.36
C LEU A 32 -16.00 -5.81 4.15
N GLU A 33 -15.32 -5.41 3.06
CA GLU A 33 -15.91 -4.78 1.89
C GLU A 33 -16.28 -5.80 0.81
N ASP A 34 -15.81 -5.64 -0.40
CA ASP A 34 -16.27 -6.31 -1.62
C ASP A 34 -16.26 -7.85 -1.56
N SER A 35 -15.29 -8.43 -0.83
CA SER A 35 -15.22 -9.90 -0.71
C SER A 35 -16.19 -10.50 0.30
N VAL A 36 -16.95 -9.66 1.03
CA VAL A 36 -17.94 -10.09 2.02
C VAL A 36 -19.35 -9.82 1.50
N PRO A 37 -20.22 -10.83 1.36
CA PRO A 37 -21.61 -10.63 0.97
C PRO A 37 -22.36 -9.66 1.90
N ARG A 38 -23.27 -8.86 1.32
CA ARG A 38 -23.98 -7.81 2.05
C ARG A 38 -24.69 -8.32 3.32
N ASN A 39 -25.31 -9.48 3.24
CA ASN A 39 -26.01 -10.13 4.37
C ASN A 39 -25.07 -10.70 5.44
N LEU A 40 -23.76 -10.73 5.20
CA LEU A 40 -22.75 -11.21 6.15
C LEU A 40 -21.92 -10.08 6.78
N LYS A 41 -22.16 -8.80 6.45
CA LYS A 41 -21.39 -7.66 6.97
C LYS A 41 -21.42 -7.59 8.49
N ASP A 42 -22.60 -7.75 9.12
CA ASP A 42 -22.71 -7.75 10.58
C ASP A 42 -21.97 -8.92 11.22
N HIS A 43 -22.06 -10.10 10.64
CA HIS A 43 -21.31 -11.26 11.10
C HIS A 43 -19.79 -11.05 10.93
N ALA A 44 -19.35 -10.50 9.80
CA ALA A 44 -17.95 -10.20 9.55
C ALA A 44 -17.34 -9.30 10.65
N ARG A 45 -18.07 -8.27 11.11
CA ARG A 45 -17.63 -7.40 12.20
C ARG A 45 -17.36 -8.17 13.49
N THR A 46 -18.16 -9.17 13.82
CA THR A 46 -17.97 -9.96 15.05
C THR A 46 -16.71 -10.80 15.05
N LEU A 47 -16.15 -11.12 13.87
CA LEU A 47 -14.98 -11.97 13.72
C LEU A 47 -13.66 -11.22 13.84
N ILE A 48 -13.62 -9.91 13.59
CA ILE A 48 -12.38 -9.13 13.44
C ILE A 48 -11.51 -9.18 14.67
N LYS A 49 -12.09 -9.02 15.86
CA LYS A 49 -11.34 -8.97 17.12
C LYS A 49 -10.44 -10.18 17.31
N ASP A 50 -10.94 -11.37 16.99
CA ASP A 50 -10.22 -12.63 17.13
C ASP A 50 -9.32 -12.92 15.91
N ALA A 51 -9.70 -12.41 14.73
CA ALA A 51 -8.92 -12.57 13.52
C ALA A 51 -7.58 -11.81 13.56
N ILE A 52 -7.55 -10.59 14.14
CA ILE A 52 -6.34 -9.76 14.23
C ILE A 52 -5.15 -10.51 14.84
N PRO A 53 -5.21 -11.05 16.07
CA PRO A 53 -4.09 -11.79 16.66
C PRO A 53 -3.80 -13.07 15.89
N ASN A 54 -4.81 -13.69 15.27
CA ASN A 54 -4.63 -14.95 14.53
C ASN A 54 -3.77 -14.74 13.27
N VAL A 55 -4.06 -13.72 12.46
CA VAL A 55 -3.28 -13.41 11.24
C VAL A 55 -1.91 -12.81 11.56
N SER A 56 -1.73 -12.23 12.74
CA SER A 56 -0.48 -11.59 13.17
C SER A 56 0.58 -12.56 13.68
N LYS A 57 0.27 -13.85 13.75
CA LYS A 57 1.26 -14.89 14.07
C LYS A 57 2.45 -14.82 13.12
N GLY A 58 3.65 -15.09 13.61
CA GLY A 58 4.86 -15.06 12.79
C GLY A 58 5.33 -13.66 12.38
N GLY A 59 4.75 -12.59 12.93
CA GLY A 59 5.16 -11.20 12.66
C GLY A 59 4.48 -10.52 11.49
N THR A 60 3.48 -11.15 10.86
CA THR A 60 2.61 -10.54 9.85
C THR A 60 1.81 -9.40 10.46
N GLU A 61 1.66 -8.26 9.77
CA GLU A 61 0.83 -7.16 10.24
C GLU A 61 -0.64 -7.38 9.87
N ALA A 62 -1.55 -7.10 10.79
CA ALA A 62 -2.99 -7.11 10.53
C ALA A 62 -3.47 -5.73 10.08
N PHE A 63 -4.06 -5.66 8.90
CA PHE A 63 -4.81 -4.53 8.36
C PHE A 63 -6.26 -4.94 8.20
N THR A 64 -7.16 -3.96 8.11
CA THR A 64 -8.56 -4.20 7.74
C THR A 64 -8.97 -3.27 6.62
N ARG A 65 -9.84 -3.73 5.72
CA ARG A 65 -10.54 -2.87 4.77
C ARG A 65 -12.00 -2.78 5.21
N ILE A 66 -12.45 -1.56 5.48
CA ILE A 66 -13.80 -1.26 5.92
C ILE A 66 -14.69 -0.88 4.73
N ASN A 67 -16.01 -0.89 4.93
CA ASN A 67 -16.93 -0.37 3.93
C ASN A 67 -17.01 1.16 4.03
N HIS A 68 -17.03 1.83 2.89
CA HIS A 68 -17.16 3.29 2.84
C HIS A 68 -18.46 3.76 3.53
N GLU A 69 -19.58 3.21 3.14
CA GLU A 69 -20.91 3.57 3.64
C GLU A 69 -21.21 3.08 5.08
N LEU A 70 -20.38 2.20 5.63
CA LEU A 70 -20.53 1.65 6.99
C LEU A 70 -19.39 2.07 7.90
N MET A 71 -18.73 3.19 7.60
CA MET A 71 -17.50 3.66 8.26
C MET A 71 -17.60 3.62 9.80
N GLU A 72 -18.67 4.12 10.39
CA GLU A 72 -18.80 4.17 11.86
C GLU A 72 -18.91 2.76 12.48
N ALA A 73 -19.79 1.92 11.93
CA ALA A 73 -20.03 0.57 12.44
C ALA A 73 -18.78 -0.32 12.27
N ASP A 74 -18.12 -0.22 11.11
CA ASP A 74 -16.93 -0.99 10.83
C ASP A 74 -15.74 -0.51 11.69
N THR A 75 -15.53 0.81 11.84
CA THR A 75 -14.47 1.35 12.70
C THR A 75 -14.65 0.90 14.15
N ALA A 76 -15.89 0.91 14.66
CA ALA A 76 -16.21 0.36 15.98
C ALA A 76 -15.81 -1.12 16.12
N ALA A 77 -15.94 -1.91 15.05
CA ALA A 77 -15.63 -3.32 15.07
C ALA A 77 -14.13 -3.63 14.94
N VAL A 78 -13.36 -2.79 14.22
CA VAL A 78 -11.98 -3.14 13.82
C VAL A 78 -10.89 -2.55 14.70
N VAL A 79 -11.11 -1.44 15.42
CA VAL A 79 -10.09 -0.77 16.25
C VAL A 79 -9.79 -1.58 17.50
N TRP A 80 -8.92 -2.58 17.42
CA TRP A 80 -8.48 -3.44 18.51
C TRP A 80 -6.97 -3.50 18.61
N PRO A 81 -6.38 -3.81 19.77
CA PRO A 81 -4.94 -4.03 19.91
C PRO A 81 -4.42 -5.03 18.89
N GLY A 82 -3.32 -4.69 18.22
CA GLY A 82 -2.71 -5.50 17.17
C GLY A 82 -3.07 -5.06 15.74
N LEU A 83 -4.18 -4.36 15.52
CA LEU A 83 -4.46 -3.71 14.24
C LEU A 83 -3.42 -2.63 13.97
N LYS A 84 -2.88 -2.59 12.74
CA LYS A 84 -1.89 -1.59 12.34
C LYS A 84 -2.43 -0.55 11.37
N ARG A 85 -3.42 -0.91 10.55
CA ARG A 85 -3.92 -0.01 9.51
C ARG A 85 -5.38 -0.30 9.15
N ILE A 86 -6.10 0.76 8.90
CA ILE A 86 -7.41 0.72 8.24
C ILE A 86 -7.25 1.18 6.81
N LYS A 87 -7.70 0.37 5.86
CA LYS A 87 -7.87 0.73 4.46
C LYS A 87 -9.29 1.27 4.29
N TYR A 88 -9.37 2.54 3.90
CA TYR A 88 -10.63 3.22 3.65
C TYR A 88 -10.81 3.39 2.15
N PRO A 89 -11.62 2.54 1.50
CA PRO A 89 -11.81 2.57 0.05
C PRO A 89 -12.70 3.74 -0.38
N LYS A 90 -12.65 4.08 -1.66
CA LYS A 90 -13.54 5.08 -2.28
C LYS A 90 -13.58 6.42 -1.52
N THR A 91 -12.45 6.82 -0.94
CA THR A 91 -12.32 8.07 -0.19
C THR A 91 -12.36 9.25 -1.18
N GLU A 92 -13.29 10.17 -0.99
CA GLU A 92 -13.51 11.27 -1.93
C GLU A 92 -13.19 12.64 -1.37
N THR A 93 -13.18 12.79 -0.03
CA THR A 93 -13.00 14.09 0.62
C THR A 93 -12.07 14.03 1.83
N ALA A 94 -11.44 15.17 2.13
CA ALA A 94 -10.65 15.35 3.35
C ALA A 94 -11.50 15.21 4.62
N ASP A 95 -12.78 15.61 4.58
CA ASP A 95 -13.66 15.53 5.73
C ASP A 95 -14.00 14.09 6.12
N GLU A 96 -14.12 13.19 5.16
CA GLU A 96 -14.27 11.75 5.43
C GLU A 96 -13.06 11.19 6.19
N VAL A 97 -11.85 11.58 5.79
CA VAL A 97 -10.61 11.16 6.48
C VAL A 97 -10.56 11.71 7.90
N ARG A 98 -10.95 12.98 8.11
CA ARG A 98 -11.01 13.59 9.45
C ARG A 98 -12.05 12.91 10.33
N ALA A 99 -13.20 12.55 9.78
CA ALA A 99 -14.23 11.80 10.48
C ALA A 99 -13.74 10.40 10.89
N LEU A 100 -13.08 9.69 10.00
CA LEU A 100 -12.48 8.39 10.31
C LEU A 100 -11.39 8.51 11.39
N ASP A 101 -10.49 9.50 11.31
CA ASP A 101 -9.48 9.75 12.33
C ASP A 101 -10.11 10.00 13.73
N ALA A 102 -11.17 10.82 13.79
CA ALA A 102 -11.90 11.07 15.03
C ALA A 102 -12.51 9.78 15.62
N LEU A 103 -13.08 8.91 14.78
CA LEU A 103 -13.61 7.61 15.20
C LEU A 103 -12.50 6.69 15.73
N ILE A 104 -11.39 6.57 15.00
CA ILE A 104 -10.24 5.77 15.43
C ILE A 104 -9.73 6.26 16.79
N THR A 105 -9.55 7.57 16.94
CA THR A 105 -9.06 8.20 18.17
C THR A 105 -10.01 7.93 19.35
N ARG A 106 -11.33 7.99 19.12
CA ARG A 106 -12.34 7.64 20.14
C ARG A 106 -12.16 6.20 20.62
N TYR A 107 -12.09 5.24 19.70
CA TYR A 107 -11.98 3.83 20.06
C TYR A 107 -10.60 3.44 20.61
N GLU A 108 -9.52 4.08 20.19
CA GLU A 108 -8.21 3.93 20.82
C GLU A 108 -8.28 4.34 22.31
N LYS A 109 -8.89 5.49 22.61
CA LYS A 109 -9.10 5.95 24.01
C LYS A 109 -9.97 5.00 24.80
N GLU A 110 -11.13 4.62 24.28
CA GLU A 110 -12.07 3.71 24.95
C GLU A 110 -11.45 2.34 25.27
N ARG A 111 -10.48 1.91 24.46
CA ARG A 111 -9.84 0.59 24.57
C ARG A 111 -8.44 0.64 25.19
N GLY A 112 -8.02 1.79 25.69
CA GLY A 112 -6.72 1.96 26.35
C GLY A 112 -5.53 1.72 25.41
N MET A 113 -5.69 2.00 24.12
CA MET A 113 -4.64 1.87 23.10
C MET A 113 -3.82 3.16 23.02
N GLU A 114 -2.60 3.04 22.48
CA GLU A 114 -1.78 4.21 22.16
C GLU A 114 -2.47 5.04 21.05
N LEU A 115 -2.63 6.34 21.31
CA LEU A 115 -3.25 7.25 20.33
C LEU A 115 -2.36 7.42 19.12
N GLY A 116 -2.94 7.31 17.94
CA GLY A 116 -2.19 7.39 16.68
C GLY A 116 -1.53 6.08 16.27
N SER A 117 -1.78 4.98 16.98
CA SER A 117 -1.18 3.66 16.71
C SER A 117 -1.70 3.00 15.44
N ILE A 118 -2.90 3.37 14.99
CA ILE A 118 -3.53 2.85 13.78
C ILE A 118 -3.36 3.86 12.64
N GLU A 119 -2.78 3.40 11.54
CA GLU A 119 -2.60 4.13 10.30
C GLU A 119 -3.85 4.11 9.42
N ILE A 120 -3.98 5.08 8.51
CA ILE A 120 -5.00 5.12 7.46
C ILE A 120 -4.32 4.94 6.09
N ASP A 121 -4.90 4.11 5.24
CA ASP A 121 -4.63 3.96 3.81
C ASP A 121 -5.90 4.37 3.07
N THR A 122 -5.82 5.42 2.26
CA THR A 122 -6.97 5.95 1.52
C THR A 122 -7.02 5.36 0.11
N GLY A 123 -8.18 4.78 -0.25
CA GLY A 123 -8.44 4.27 -1.59
C GLY A 123 -8.90 5.41 -2.52
N ILE A 124 -8.03 5.81 -3.44
CA ILE A 124 -8.31 6.84 -4.47
C ILE A 124 -8.84 6.12 -5.72
N GLU A 125 -10.15 5.99 -5.81
CA GLU A 125 -10.81 5.05 -6.73
C GLU A 125 -11.90 5.69 -7.60
N THR A 126 -12.12 7.02 -7.47
CA THR A 126 -13.09 7.80 -8.25
C THR A 126 -12.44 9.05 -8.85
N ALA A 127 -13.07 9.64 -9.87
CA ALA A 127 -12.63 10.90 -10.48
C ALA A 127 -12.59 12.02 -9.43
N LEU A 128 -13.60 12.11 -8.57
CA LEU A 128 -13.64 13.08 -7.47
C LEU A 128 -12.50 12.90 -6.50
N ALA A 129 -12.17 11.65 -6.14
CA ALA A 129 -11.04 11.35 -5.27
C ALA A 129 -9.70 11.83 -5.86
N ILE A 130 -9.50 11.66 -7.18
CA ILE A 130 -8.29 12.16 -7.85
C ILE A 130 -8.22 13.70 -7.81
N THR A 131 -9.32 14.39 -8.05
CA THR A 131 -9.32 15.88 -8.01
C THR A 131 -9.03 16.43 -6.61
N ASN A 132 -9.30 15.64 -5.57
CA ASN A 132 -9.12 16.01 -4.16
C ASN A 132 -7.92 15.30 -3.50
N VAL A 133 -7.08 14.62 -4.28
CA VAL A 133 -6.09 13.66 -3.73
C VAL A 133 -5.11 14.30 -2.74
N TYR A 134 -4.66 15.53 -2.97
CA TYR A 134 -3.76 16.22 -2.04
C TYR A 134 -4.44 16.55 -0.71
N ASP A 135 -5.66 17.05 -0.76
CA ASP A 135 -6.45 17.39 0.43
C ASP A 135 -6.78 16.14 1.25
N ILE A 136 -7.17 15.05 0.59
CA ILE A 136 -7.38 13.73 1.21
C ILE A 136 -6.10 13.25 1.90
N ALA A 137 -4.97 13.30 1.19
CA ALA A 137 -3.68 12.81 1.68
C ALA A 137 -3.18 13.60 2.89
N SER A 138 -3.44 14.91 2.96
CA SER A 138 -3.01 15.82 4.03
C SER A 138 -3.99 15.92 5.20
N ALA A 139 -5.16 15.29 5.11
CA ALA A 139 -6.27 15.50 6.05
C ALA A 139 -6.02 14.98 7.47
N SER A 140 -5.11 14.02 7.65
CA SER A 140 -4.78 13.45 8.95
C SER A 140 -3.33 12.96 8.99
N PRO A 141 -2.62 13.11 10.13
CA PRO A 141 -1.29 12.53 10.32
C PRO A 141 -1.28 11.00 10.33
N ARG A 142 -2.47 10.36 10.43
CA ARG A 142 -2.62 8.89 10.33
C ARG A 142 -2.53 8.40 8.89
N VAL A 143 -2.75 9.24 7.89
CA VAL A 143 -2.58 8.86 6.48
C VAL A 143 -1.10 8.58 6.24
N LYS A 144 -0.78 7.34 5.88
CA LYS A 144 0.59 6.89 5.61
C LYS A 144 0.75 6.35 4.20
N GLU A 145 -0.36 6.12 3.52
CA GLU A 145 -0.37 5.50 2.20
C GLU A 145 -1.59 5.97 1.40
N LEU A 146 -1.36 6.16 0.10
CA LEU A 146 -2.40 6.31 -0.91
C LEU A 146 -2.44 5.04 -1.77
N SER A 147 -3.60 4.40 -1.84
CA SER A 147 -3.88 3.30 -2.77
C SER A 147 -4.66 3.84 -3.97
N ALA A 148 -3.97 4.22 -5.04
CA ALA A 148 -4.62 4.83 -6.20
C ALA A 148 -4.84 3.82 -7.32
N THR A 149 -6.07 3.73 -7.82
CA THR A 149 -6.49 2.90 -8.97
C THR A 149 -6.02 1.45 -8.91
N ASN A 150 -5.93 0.87 -7.70
CA ASN A 150 -5.50 -0.51 -7.50
C ASN A 150 -6.45 -1.49 -8.23
N GLY A 151 -5.95 -2.11 -9.29
CA GLY A 151 -6.73 -3.03 -10.11
C GLY A 151 -7.63 -2.35 -11.15
N GLY A 152 -7.97 -1.07 -11.00
CA GLY A 152 -8.71 -0.28 -11.98
C GLY A 152 -10.22 -0.54 -12.08
N TYR A 153 -10.79 -1.46 -11.28
CA TYR A 153 -12.21 -1.83 -11.37
C TYR A 153 -13.15 -0.66 -11.03
N ASP A 154 -12.98 -0.07 -9.85
CA ASP A 154 -13.84 1.01 -9.40
C ASP A 154 -13.63 2.27 -10.24
N MET A 155 -12.38 2.62 -10.54
CA MET A 155 -12.05 3.75 -11.41
C MET A 155 -12.60 3.57 -12.83
N SER A 156 -12.51 2.36 -13.42
CA SER A 156 -13.09 2.10 -14.75
C SER A 156 -14.61 2.26 -14.76
N ARG A 157 -15.27 1.83 -13.69
CA ARG A 157 -16.71 1.97 -13.51
C ARG A 157 -17.11 3.43 -13.36
N ASP A 158 -16.40 4.17 -12.53
CA ASP A 158 -16.66 5.60 -12.28
C ASP A 158 -16.50 6.43 -13.55
N LEU A 159 -15.45 6.16 -14.32
CA LEU A 159 -15.16 6.86 -15.58
C LEU A 159 -15.96 6.34 -16.78
N GLY A 160 -16.66 5.20 -16.66
CA GLY A 160 -17.39 4.57 -17.76
C GLY A 160 -16.50 4.06 -18.90
N VAL A 161 -15.27 3.60 -18.57
CA VAL A 161 -14.30 3.12 -19.56
C VAL A 161 -14.04 1.62 -19.44
N GLU A 162 -13.52 1.01 -20.51
CA GLU A 162 -13.10 -0.40 -20.47
C GLU A 162 -11.94 -0.59 -19.49
N MET A 163 -11.99 -1.65 -18.71
CA MET A 163 -10.98 -1.94 -17.70
C MET A 163 -9.68 -2.50 -18.31
N PHE A 164 -9.81 -3.39 -19.28
CA PHE A 164 -8.66 -4.10 -19.88
C PHE A 164 -8.35 -3.57 -21.27
N VAL A 165 -7.34 -2.74 -21.33
CA VAL A 165 -6.78 -2.20 -22.56
C VAL A 165 -5.27 -2.48 -22.63
N PRO A 166 -4.65 -2.51 -23.82
CA PRO A 166 -3.23 -2.87 -23.95
C PRO A 166 -2.24 -1.80 -23.48
N TYR A 167 -2.73 -0.70 -22.90
CA TYR A 167 -1.94 0.42 -22.37
C TYR A 167 -2.42 0.80 -20.97
N ASP A 168 -1.62 1.54 -20.22
CA ASP A 168 -2.03 2.05 -18.92
C ASP A 168 -2.87 3.33 -19.09
N GLN A 169 -4.18 3.17 -19.18
CA GLN A 169 -5.12 4.28 -19.33
C GLN A 169 -5.20 5.18 -18.08
N PHE A 170 -4.69 4.70 -16.95
CA PHE A 170 -4.74 5.43 -15.68
C PHE A 170 -3.40 6.08 -15.31
N VAL A 171 -2.44 6.13 -16.24
CA VAL A 171 -1.11 6.67 -15.99
C VAL A 171 -1.15 8.09 -15.42
N TYR A 172 -2.02 8.95 -15.94
CA TYR A 172 -2.19 10.32 -15.45
C TYR A 172 -2.72 10.32 -14.00
N LEU A 173 -3.78 9.58 -13.73
CA LEU A 173 -4.41 9.50 -12.40
C LEU A 173 -3.44 8.94 -11.36
N LYS A 174 -2.68 7.93 -11.73
CA LYS A 174 -1.62 7.36 -10.89
C LYS A 174 -0.51 8.37 -10.62
N GLY A 175 -0.13 9.14 -11.64
CA GLY A 175 0.85 10.21 -11.53
C GLY A 175 0.42 11.30 -10.55
N GLU A 176 -0.83 11.76 -10.62
CA GLU A 176 -1.39 12.75 -9.68
C GLU A 176 -1.33 12.23 -8.23
N ALA A 177 -1.74 10.99 -8.00
CA ALA A 177 -1.69 10.40 -6.67
C ALA A 177 -0.24 10.23 -6.16
N GLU A 178 0.69 9.87 -7.05
CA GLU A 178 2.12 9.77 -6.71
C GLU A 178 2.71 11.13 -6.34
N LEU A 179 2.41 12.17 -7.12
CA LEU A 179 2.88 13.53 -6.84
C LEU A 179 2.37 14.03 -5.49
N ALA A 180 1.07 13.84 -5.20
CA ALA A 180 0.49 14.19 -3.91
C ALA A 180 1.16 13.44 -2.75
N ALA A 181 1.35 12.13 -2.88
CA ALA A 181 2.02 11.31 -1.87
C ALA A 181 3.46 11.77 -1.64
N ARG A 182 4.24 11.99 -2.70
CA ARG A 182 5.63 12.44 -2.63
C ARG A 182 5.75 13.82 -1.97
N ALA A 183 4.88 14.76 -2.33
CA ALA A 183 4.86 16.10 -1.74
C ALA A 183 4.66 16.08 -0.22
N LEU A 184 3.98 15.06 0.30
CA LEU A 184 3.67 14.88 1.72
C LEU A 184 4.56 13.85 2.42
N GLY A 185 5.51 13.24 1.72
CA GLY A 185 6.36 12.16 2.26
C GLY A 185 5.61 10.87 2.58
N LEU A 186 4.48 10.65 1.91
CA LEU A 186 3.66 9.45 2.08
C LEU A 186 4.12 8.33 1.14
N ALA A 187 3.72 7.12 1.47
CA ALA A 187 3.86 5.99 0.58
C ALA A 187 2.72 5.92 -0.44
N VAL A 188 3.01 5.44 -1.63
CA VAL A 188 2.03 5.18 -2.68
C VAL A 188 2.12 3.73 -3.13
N ARG A 189 0.97 3.11 -3.35
CA ARG A 189 0.88 1.69 -3.72
C ARG A 189 0.56 1.49 -5.20
N THR A 190 0.77 2.44 -6.03
CA THR A 190 0.47 2.33 -7.45
C THR A 190 1.71 2.65 -8.27
N ALA A 191 2.10 1.74 -9.17
CA ALA A 191 3.18 2.01 -10.10
C ALA A 191 2.59 2.71 -11.33
N PRO A 192 2.93 3.98 -11.61
CA PRO A 192 2.64 4.58 -12.90
C PRO A 192 3.33 3.79 -14.01
N PHE A 193 2.79 3.85 -15.22
CA PHE A 193 3.29 3.17 -16.43
C PHE A 193 3.25 1.63 -16.41
N VAL A 194 2.70 0.99 -15.38
CA VAL A 194 2.46 -0.45 -15.37
C VAL A 194 0.99 -0.70 -15.74
N ALA A 195 0.79 -1.16 -16.96
CA ALA A 195 -0.55 -1.43 -17.47
C ALA A 195 -1.28 -2.51 -16.63
N ASN A 196 -2.57 -2.30 -16.40
CA ASN A 196 -3.47 -3.33 -15.91
C ASN A 196 -3.73 -4.31 -17.05
N THR A 197 -2.81 -5.24 -17.28
CA THR A 197 -2.97 -6.22 -18.34
C THR A 197 -3.91 -7.35 -17.91
N THR A 198 -4.65 -7.90 -18.89
CA THR A 198 -5.39 -9.15 -18.71
C THR A 198 -4.46 -10.23 -18.20
N GLY A 199 -4.82 -10.89 -17.13
CA GLY A 199 -4.03 -11.99 -16.58
C GLY A 199 -4.62 -12.52 -15.29
N SER A 200 -4.29 -13.75 -14.96
CA SER A 200 -4.74 -14.37 -13.73
C SER A 200 -4.19 -13.64 -12.50
N VAL A 201 -5.00 -13.49 -11.46
CA VAL A 201 -4.56 -13.00 -10.14
C VAL A 201 -3.51 -13.91 -9.49
N SER A 202 -3.28 -15.10 -10.05
CA SER A 202 -2.26 -16.06 -9.62
C SER A 202 -1.01 -16.08 -10.50
N ASP A 203 -0.89 -15.17 -11.50
CA ASP A 203 0.29 -15.10 -12.39
C ASP A 203 1.50 -14.54 -11.63
N ALA A 204 2.35 -15.46 -11.20
CA ALA A 204 3.55 -15.16 -10.41
C ALA A 204 4.61 -14.37 -11.19
N ASP A 205 4.78 -14.67 -12.48
CA ASP A 205 5.76 -13.99 -13.34
C ASP A 205 5.33 -12.54 -13.62
N ARG A 206 4.03 -12.32 -13.86
CA ARG A 206 3.48 -10.98 -13.98
C ARG A 206 3.67 -10.17 -12.69
N ALA A 207 3.33 -10.77 -11.56
CA ALA A 207 3.51 -10.13 -10.25
C ALA A 207 4.97 -9.73 -10.00
N LEU A 208 5.92 -10.61 -10.36
CA LEU A 208 7.35 -10.31 -10.24
C LEU A 208 7.78 -9.13 -11.13
N ARG A 209 7.34 -9.12 -12.41
CA ARG A 209 7.65 -8.02 -13.33
C ARG A 209 7.07 -6.69 -12.85
N GLN A 210 5.81 -6.70 -12.40
CA GLN A 210 5.15 -5.50 -11.88
C GLN A 210 5.83 -4.97 -10.61
N ALA A 211 6.20 -5.85 -9.67
CA ALA A 211 6.89 -5.46 -8.45
C ALA A 211 8.28 -4.84 -8.74
N LYS A 212 9.04 -5.43 -9.68
CA LYS A 212 10.32 -4.87 -10.11
C LYS A 212 10.16 -3.50 -10.79
N ALA A 213 9.15 -3.35 -11.65
CA ALA A 213 8.86 -2.08 -12.32
C ALA A 213 8.44 -1.00 -11.31
N ALA A 214 7.57 -1.34 -10.34
CA ALA A 214 7.19 -0.43 -9.28
C ALA A 214 8.40 0.03 -8.44
N ARG A 215 9.27 -0.90 -8.05
CA ARG A 215 10.50 -0.58 -7.33
C ARG A 215 11.42 0.34 -8.14
N ALA A 216 11.56 0.13 -9.43
CA ALA A 216 12.33 1.00 -10.32
C ALA A 216 11.77 2.43 -10.38
N CYS A 217 10.46 2.60 -10.17
CA CYS A 217 9.80 3.91 -10.01
C CYS A 217 9.90 4.47 -8.58
N GLY A 218 10.65 3.83 -7.68
CA GLY A 218 10.79 4.28 -6.29
C GLY A 218 9.58 3.94 -5.40
N ILE A 219 8.77 2.97 -5.81
CA ILE A 219 7.64 2.47 -5.03
C ILE A 219 8.06 1.18 -4.34
N TYR A 220 8.19 1.24 -3.02
CA TYR A 220 8.72 0.14 -2.20
C TYR A 220 7.64 -0.60 -1.40
N LEU A 221 6.37 -0.20 -1.57
CA LEU A 221 5.24 -0.89 -0.96
C LEU A 221 4.64 -1.90 -1.93
N GLY A 222 4.54 -3.12 -1.47
CA GLY A 222 3.94 -4.19 -2.23
C GLY A 222 2.43 -4.15 -2.28
N GLY A 223 1.87 -4.64 -3.37
CA GLY A 223 0.44 -4.79 -3.56
C GLY A 223 -0.17 -5.85 -2.65
N GLY A 224 -1.43 -5.64 -2.24
CA GLY A 224 -2.27 -6.70 -1.70
C GLY A 224 -2.71 -7.63 -2.83
N GLY A 225 -2.28 -8.88 -2.78
CA GLY A 225 -2.78 -9.91 -3.71
C GLY A 225 -4.07 -10.55 -3.19
N LEU A 226 -4.92 -11.00 -4.11
CA LEU A 226 -6.07 -11.84 -3.77
C LEU A 226 -5.71 -13.34 -3.78
N ASN A 227 -4.53 -13.70 -4.24
CA ASN A 227 -4.08 -15.08 -4.36
C ASN A 227 -2.69 -15.27 -3.73
N PRO A 228 -2.49 -16.26 -2.84
CA PRO A 228 -1.20 -16.53 -2.22
C PRO A 228 -0.06 -16.84 -3.20
N ALA A 229 -0.36 -17.29 -4.42
CA ALA A 229 0.66 -17.64 -5.42
C ALA A 229 1.58 -16.46 -5.81
N VAL A 230 1.15 -15.21 -5.58
CA VAL A 230 1.96 -14.03 -5.95
C VAL A 230 2.83 -13.50 -4.80
N VAL A 231 2.70 -14.03 -3.58
CA VAL A 231 3.40 -13.51 -2.39
C VAL A 231 4.91 -13.56 -2.57
N ASP A 232 5.45 -14.72 -2.96
CA ASP A 232 6.89 -14.88 -3.18
C ASP A 232 7.43 -13.97 -4.29
N SER A 233 6.64 -13.75 -5.34
CA SER A 233 6.97 -12.86 -6.44
C SER A 233 7.03 -11.40 -6.00
N HIS A 234 6.07 -10.96 -5.19
CA HIS A 234 6.10 -9.64 -4.58
C HIS A 234 7.29 -9.49 -3.64
N ASN A 235 7.51 -10.44 -2.73
CA ASN A 235 8.66 -10.42 -1.83
C ASN A 235 9.97 -10.28 -2.60
N LYS A 236 10.17 -11.08 -3.66
CA LYS A 236 11.37 -11.01 -4.51
C LYS A 236 11.46 -9.70 -5.31
N GLY A 237 10.35 -9.25 -5.88
CA GLY A 237 10.33 -8.08 -6.75
C GLY A 237 10.60 -6.77 -6.01
N TYR A 238 10.05 -6.63 -4.80
CA TYR A 238 10.25 -5.45 -3.94
C TYR A 238 11.52 -5.51 -3.09
N THR A 239 12.18 -6.65 -2.97
CA THR A 239 13.47 -6.74 -2.28
C THR A 239 14.60 -6.39 -3.24
N PRO A 240 15.51 -5.47 -2.89
CA PRO A 240 16.72 -5.23 -3.67
C PRO A 240 17.53 -6.51 -3.86
N SER A 241 18.07 -6.71 -5.04
CA SER A 241 18.99 -7.82 -5.31
C SER A 241 20.36 -7.55 -4.66
N THR A 242 21.15 -8.61 -4.52
CA THR A 242 22.55 -8.46 -4.06
C THR A 242 23.34 -7.48 -4.95
N ASP A 243 23.04 -7.45 -6.25
CA ASP A 243 23.69 -6.54 -7.18
C ASP A 243 23.22 -5.10 -6.97
N ASP A 244 21.92 -4.86 -6.70
CA ASP A 244 21.41 -3.52 -6.35
C ASP A 244 22.08 -2.99 -5.08
N VAL A 245 22.22 -3.85 -4.05
CA VAL A 245 22.86 -3.49 -2.78
C VAL A 245 24.36 -3.19 -3.00
N ARG A 246 25.04 -4.03 -3.79
CA ARG A 246 26.47 -3.80 -4.11
C ARG A 246 26.66 -2.50 -4.88
N ASP A 247 25.81 -2.22 -5.85
CA ASP A 247 25.83 -0.99 -6.65
C ASP A 247 25.58 0.25 -5.75
N ALA A 248 24.59 0.16 -4.85
CA ALA A 248 24.32 1.24 -3.91
C ALA A 248 25.53 1.54 -3.00
N HIS A 249 26.20 0.53 -2.46
CA HIS A 249 27.43 0.72 -1.70
C HIS A 249 28.54 1.33 -2.54
N TRP A 250 28.69 0.91 -3.79
CA TRP A 250 29.67 1.49 -4.69
C TRP A 250 29.41 2.98 -4.94
N VAL A 251 28.17 3.35 -5.23
CA VAL A 251 27.77 4.77 -5.43
C VAL A 251 28.09 5.60 -4.19
N LEU A 252 27.73 5.12 -3.01
CA LEU A 252 27.98 5.83 -1.76
C LEU A 252 29.48 6.01 -1.50
N ALA A 253 30.29 5.00 -1.78
CA ALA A 253 31.75 5.10 -1.66
C ALA A 253 32.37 6.14 -2.63
N GLN A 254 31.84 6.25 -3.86
CA GLN A 254 32.28 7.31 -4.79
C GLN A 254 31.84 8.69 -4.31
N PHE A 255 30.61 8.81 -3.79
CA PHE A 255 30.09 10.06 -3.27
C PHE A 255 30.86 10.53 -2.02
N GLU A 256 31.25 9.62 -1.12
CA GLU A 256 32.14 9.96 0.02
C GLU A 256 33.49 10.54 -0.44
N ARG A 257 34.09 9.99 -1.50
CA ARG A 257 35.31 10.55 -2.09
C ARG A 257 35.06 11.92 -2.70
N LEU A 258 33.93 12.10 -3.40
CA LEU A 258 33.56 13.41 -3.95
C LEU A 258 33.46 14.48 -2.86
N GLN A 259 32.90 14.13 -1.69
CA GLN A 259 32.79 15.07 -0.55
C GLN A 259 34.11 15.56 0.01
N THR A 260 35.24 14.94 -0.34
CA THR A 260 36.59 15.42 0.01
C THR A 260 37.16 16.45 -0.97
N THR A 261 36.40 16.79 -2.01
CA THR A 261 36.73 17.79 -3.04
C THR A 261 35.75 18.96 -2.94
N ASP A 262 36.02 20.05 -3.65
CA ASP A 262 35.10 21.18 -3.77
C ASP A 262 34.13 21.03 -4.95
N GLU A 263 34.11 19.85 -5.61
CA GLU A 263 33.30 19.59 -6.79
C GLU A 263 31.88 19.09 -6.40
N PRO A 264 30.82 19.55 -7.07
CA PRO A 264 29.45 19.13 -6.75
C PRO A 264 29.09 17.77 -7.35
N TRP A 265 29.86 17.25 -8.30
CA TRP A 265 29.68 15.96 -8.98
C TRP A 265 31.01 15.43 -9.54
N THR A 266 31.01 14.16 -9.87
CA THR A 266 32.10 13.50 -10.57
C THR A 266 31.60 12.46 -11.55
N GLU A 267 32.43 12.03 -12.49
CA GLU A 267 32.15 10.89 -13.36
C GLU A 267 33.15 9.77 -13.07
N VAL A 268 32.63 8.58 -12.74
CA VAL A 268 33.43 7.40 -12.46
C VAL A 268 32.93 6.26 -13.32
N GLU A 269 33.80 5.69 -14.17
CA GLU A 269 33.46 4.58 -15.08
C GLU A 269 32.25 4.89 -15.98
N GLY A 270 32.15 6.13 -16.47
CA GLY A 270 31.06 6.59 -17.34
C GLY A 270 29.73 6.84 -16.61
N ARG A 271 29.75 6.84 -15.27
CA ARG A 271 28.58 7.08 -14.44
C ARG A 271 28.71 8.39 -13.69
N PHE A 272 27.67 9.19 -13.78
CA PHE A 272 27.55 10.45 -13.07
C PHE A 272 27.24 10.20 -11.57
N ILE A 273 28.00 10.79 -10.68
CA ILE A 273 27.86 10.65 -9.23
C ILE A 273 27.69 12.04 -8.63
N ASP A 274 26.57 12.25 -7.96
CA ASP A 274 26.23 13.46 -7.25
C ASP A 274 25.42 13.16 -5.97
N ARG A 275 24.92 14.21 -5.33
CA ARG A 275 24.07 14.09 -4.15
C ARG A 275 22.80 13.27 -4.42
N TYR A 276 22.17 13.43 -5.59
CA TYR A 276 20.92 12.77 -5.90
C TYR A 276 21.10 11.27 -6.13
N GLU A 277 22.20 10.88 -6.81
CA GLU A 277 22.57 9.48 -6.95
C GLU A 277 22.86 8.83 -5.58
N ALA A 278 23.52 9.55 -4.68
CA ALA A 278 23.78 9.08 -3.32
C ALA A 278 22.47 8.93 -2.51
N GLU A 279 21.54 9.87 -2.61
CA GLU A 279 20.23 9.79 -1.96
C GLU A 279 19.42 8.57 -2.49
N ARG A 280 19.44 8.35 -3.81
CA ARG A 280 18.84 7.16 -4.42
C ARG A 280 19.47 5.86 -3.91
N ALA A 281 20.78 5.81 -3.82
CA ALA A 281 21.51 4.65 -3.31
C ALA A 281 21.18 4.36 -1.83
N ARG A 282 21.05 5.38 -0.97
CA ARG A 282 20.60 5.22 0.42
C ARG A 282 19.19 4.64 0.51
N GLY A 283 18.33 5.00 -0.43
CA GLY A 283 16.96 4.43 -0.52
C GLY A 283 16.91 2.95 -0.87
N VAL A 284 17.99 2.38 -1.43
CA VAL A 284 18.10 0.95 -1.72
C VAL A 284 18.51 0.15 -0.46
N LEU A 285 19.33 0.74 0.40
CA LEU A 285 19.86 0.13 1.64
C LEU A 285 18.90 0.28 2.81
#